data_23fa308685f26e5216b55d6a5606d465
#
_entry.id   23fa308685f26e5216b55d6a5606d465
#
_cell.length_a   1.000
_cell.length_b   1.000
_cell.length_c   1.000
_cell.angle_alpha   90.00
_cell.angle_beta   90.00
_cell.angle_gamma   90.00
#
_symmetry.space_group_name_H-M   'P 1'
#
loop_
_entity.id
_entity.type
_entity.pdbx_description
1 polymer ?
#
loop_
_entity_poly.entity_id
_entity_poly.type
_entity_poly.pdbx_seq_one_letter_code
_entity_poly.pdbx_strand_id
1 'polypeptide(L)'
;MLRPMSSGIITFALALAAVPPATDEALLSAEPQGSQGTTIIVTPPPTESERRQELRDSTKQIIRSPRLRQPVAKFLYPVCVKVLGLAAPDAEAIAQRIRAHAREFGIGSDDNPDCIPTVKVAFMAPEAGPPERWLSADSPSIAHLAGYQREQVLSEAGPVRAWNRVAVRDVNGRAFRVRLGDQARFPEYAEVEAFNSSDPIVTTEITGAAVLISRQAAHGFTLAQLADYATVRTLIGTSAPSQNGSVPAPTILSLFDDAEPPAEMTSFDRALVAELYNASRNSTARRVYNDIARSAAETERATGSQADTLDQ
;
A
#
# COMPACT_ATOMS: atom_id res chain seq x y z
N MET A 1 17.86 -10.85 55.87
CA MET A 1 16.74 -11.82 55.91
C MET A 1 16.75 -12.59 54.60
N LEU A 2 17.32 -13.79 54.65
CA LEU A 2 17.41 -14.76 53.53
C LEU A 2 16.10 -15.54 53.42
N ARG A 3 15.60 -15.77 52.23
CA ARG A 3 14.61 -16.83 51.95
C ARG A 3 15.14 -17.76 50.87
N PRO A 4 14.91 -19.09 51.02
CA PRO A 4 15.61 -20.10 50.26
C PRO A 4 14.93 -20.47 48.92
N MET A 5 15.78 -20.93 47.99
CA MET A 5 15.46 -21.59 46.72
C MET A 5 14.76 -22.95 46.96
N SER A 6 13.67 -23.20 46.24
CA SER A 6 13.04 -24.51 46.18
C SER A 6 13.39 -25.18 44.85
N SER A 7 14.18 -26.25 44.94
CA SER A 7 14.54 -27.14 43.83
C SER A 7 13.41 -28.16 43.63
N GLY A 8 12.76 -28.13 42.47
CA GLY A 8 11.81 -29.14 42.04
C GLY A 8 12.50 -30.26 41.25
N ILE A 9 12.56 -31.44 41.79
CA ILE A 9 13.06 -32.66 41.16
C ILE A 9 11.94 -33.23 40.28
N ILE A 10 12.18 -33.38 38.98
CA ILE A 10 11.29 -34.07 38.05
C ILE A 10 11.76 -35.53 37.96
N THR A 11 10.91 -36.42 38.46
CA THR A 11 11.13 -37.86 38.40
C THR A 11 10.58 -38.44 37.08
N PHE A 12 11.45 -39.00 36.24
CA PHE A 12 11.06 -39.74 35.06
C PHE A 12 10.63 -41.15 35.45
N ALA A 13 9.39 -41.53 35.19
CA ALA A 13 8.90 -42.91 35.30
C ALA A 13 9.10 -43.63 33.96
N LEU A 14 9.94 -44.65 33.97
CA LEU A 14 10.16 -45.57 32.85
C LEU A 14 9.02 -46.62 32.86
N ALA A 15 8.15 -46.63 31.87
CA ALA A 15 7.16 -47.67 31.67
C ALA A 15 7.73 -48.75 30.74
N LEU A 16 7.99 -49.96 31.29
CA LEU A 16 8.29 -51.17 30.50
C LEU A 16 7.00 -51.67 29.88
N ALA A 17 6.91 -51.70 28.56
CA ALA A 17 5.84 -52.38 27.84
C ALA A 17 6.24 -53.81 27.53
N ALA A 18 5.45 -54.74 28.01
CA ALA A 18 5.57 -56.19 27.75
C ALA A 18 5.09 -56.53 26.34
N VAL A 19 5.86 -57.34 25.62
CA VAL A 19 5.55 -57.90 24.29
C VAL A 19 4.74 -59.21 24.49
N PRO A 20 3.56 -59.36 23.85
CA PRO A 20 2.87 -60.65 23.75
C PRO A 20 3.41 -61.48 22.58
N PRO A 21 3.32 -62.85 22.67
CA PRO A 21 3.86 -63.75 21.67
C PRO A 21 3.01 -63.79 20.39
N ALA A 22 3.70 -64.05 19.29
CA ALA A 22 3.13 -64.26 17.97
C ALA A 22 2.28 -65.57 17.92
N THR A 23 1.07 -65.41 17.41
CA THR A 23 0.31 -66.59 16.89
C THR A 23 0.17 -66.35 15.36
N ASP A 24 0.65 -67.36 14.66
CA ASP A 24 0.54 -67.56 13.22
C ASP A 24 -0.91 -67.92 12.83
N GLU A 25 -1.25 -67.61 11.60
CA GLU A 25 -2.46 -67.88 10.81
C GLU A 25 -3.43 -66.74 10.59
N ALA A 26 -3.36 -66.19 9.39
CA ALA A 26 -4.48 -66.15 8.45
C ALA A 26 -4.06 -65.53 7.10
N LEU A 27 -4.13 -66.37 6.13
CA LEU A 27 -4.01 -66.07 4.71
C LEU A 27 -5.12 -65.14 4.21
N LEU A 28 -4.75 -64.25 3.31
CA LEU A 28 -5.54 -63.71 2.18
C LEU A 28 -6.79 -62.87 2.48
N SER A 29 -6.61 -61.58 2.43
CA SER A 29 -7.52 -60.71 1.68
C SER A 29 -6.75 -59.43 1.38
N ALA A 30 -6.14 -59.36 0.22
CA ALA A 30 -5.70 -58.10 -0.37
C ALA A 30 -6.95 -57.35 -0.86
N GLU A 31 -7.45 -56.43 -0.02
CA GLU A 31 -8.36 -55.40 -0.52
C GLU A 31 -7.60 -54.48 -1.48
N PRO A 32 -8.16 -54.20 -2.65
CA PRO A 32 -7.54 -53.21 -3.55
C PRO A 32 -7.50 -51.86 -2.81
N GLN A 33 -6.31 -51.39 -2.49
CA GLN A 33 -6.10 -50.01 -2.08
C GLN A 33 -6.64 -49.12 -3.24
N GLY A 34 -7.83 -48.57 -3.02
CA GLY A 34 -8.40 -47.60 -3.91
C GLY A 34 -7.39 -46.45 -4.10
N SER A 35 -6.93 -46.28 -5.31
CA SER A 35 -6.14 -45.12 -5.69
C SER A 35 -6.91 -43.88 -5.23
N GLN A 36 -6.37 -43.18 -4.23
CA GLN A 36 -6.85 -41.84 -3.86
C GLN A 36 -6.58 -40.96 -5.09
N GLY A 37 -7.56 -40.90 -5.97
CA GLY A 37 -7.53 -40.00 -7.10
C GLY A 37 -7.41 -38.58 -6.52
N THR A 38 -6.29 -37.94 -6.80
CA THR A 38 -6.12 -36.52 -6.53
C THR A 38 -7.18 -35.78 -7.33
N THR A 39 -8.26 -35.37 -6.68
CA THR A 39 -9.29 -34.55 -7.31
C THR A 39 -8.68 -33.18 -7.57
N ILE A 40 -8.32 -32.92 -8.82
CA ILE A 40 -7.91 -31.57 -9.26
C ILE A 40 -9.18 -30.75 -9.31
N ILE A 41 -9.41 -29.89 -8.31
CA ILE A 41 -10.49 -28.91 -8.34
C ILE A 41 -10.04 -27.79 -9.27
N VAL A 42 -10.54 -27.80 -10.50
CA VAL A 42 -10.35 -26.70 -11.43
C VAL A 42 -11.37 -25.62 -11.08
N THR A 43 -10.92 -24.57 -10.42
CA THR A 43 -11.74 -23.39 -10.20
C THR A 43 -11.80 -22.62 -11.52
N PRO A 44 -12.98 -22.36 -12.08
CA PRO A 44 -13.08 -21.57 -13.31
C PRO A 44 -12.52 -20.16 -13.06
N PRO A 45 -11.94 -19.51 -14.09
CA PRO A 45 -11.49 -18.13 -13.95
C PRO A 45 -12.66 -17.24 -13.55
N PRO A 46 -12.42 -16.19 -12.77
CA PRO A 46 -13.47 -15.27 -12.33
C PRO A 46 -14.13 -14.62 -13.55
N THR A 47 -15.43 -14.42 -13.48
CA THR A 47 -16.17 -13.65 -14.48
C THR A 47 -15.69 -12.19 -14.49
N GLU A 48 -15.94 -11.47 -15.57
CA GLU A 48 -15.56 -10.05 -15.68
C GLU A 48 -16.15 -9.20 -14.54
N SER A 49 -17.36 -9.50 -14.12
CA SER A 49 -18.02 -8.80 -13.00
C SER A 49 -17.35 -9.09 -11.65
N GLU A 50 -17.00 -10.34 -11.41
CA GLU A 50 -16.25 -10.77 -10.21
C GLU A 50 -14.85 -10.13 -10.18
N ARG A 51 -14.13 -10.18 -11.31
CA ARG A 51 -12.80 -9.55 -11.40
C ARG A 51 -12.85 -8.05 -11.15
N ARG A 52 -13.81 -7.33 -11.74
CA ARG A 52 -14.02 -5.90 -11.45
C ARG A 52 -14.36 -5.64 -9.99
N GLN A 53 -15.13 -6.51 -9.35
CA GLN A 53 -15.43 -6.39 -7.94
C GLN A 53 -14.18 -6.59 -7.08
N GLU A 54 -13.35 -7.59 -7.36
CA GLU A 54 -12.07 -7.83 -6.69
C GLU A 54 -11.12 -6.64 -6.79
N LEU A 55 -10.95 -6.10 -8.01
CA LEU A 55 -10.11 -4.91 -8.24
C LEU A 55 -10.62 -3.68 -7.49
N ARG A 56 -11.94 -3.50 -7.43
CA ARG A 56 -12.54 -2.42 -6.65
C ARG A 56 -12.32 -2.58 -5.16
N ASP A 57 -12.43 -3.79 -4.64
CA ASP A 57 -12.22 -4.07 -3.22
C ASP A 57 -10.73 -3.97 -2.87
N SER A 58 -9.82 -4.39 -3.77
CA SER A 58 -8.39 -4.13 -3.68
C SER A 58 -8.08 -2.64 -3.62
N THR A 59 -8.70 -1.85 -4.48
CA THR A 59 -8.57 -0.38 -4.49
C THR A 59 -8.97 0.24 -3.15
N LYS A 60 -10.09 -0.20 -2.56
CA LYS A 60 -10.54 0.28 -1.24
C LYS A 60 -9.60 -0.08 -0.10
N GLN A 61 -8.96 -1.24 -0.19
CA GLN A 61 -7.98 -1.68 0.81
C GLN A 61 -6.69 -0.87 0.73
N ILE A 62 -6.25 -0.53 -0.48
CA ILE A 62 -5.00 0.20 -0.73
C ILE A 62 -5.16 1.68 -0.45
N ILE A 63 -6.17 2.34 -1.03
CA ILE A 63 -6.34 3.78 -0.89
C ILE A 63 -6.83 4.10 0.53
N ARG A 64 -6.08 4.97 1.24
CA ARG A 64 -6.54 5.52 2.52
C ARG A 64 -7.86 6.26 2.31
N SER A 65 -8.94 5.65 2.76
CA SER A 65 -10.29 6.13 2.51
C SER A 65 -10.50 7.55 3.00
N PRO A 66 -10.92 8.46 2.12
CA PRO A 66 -11.55 9.69 2.56
C PRO A 66 -12.89 9.34 3.24
N ARG A 67 -13.43 10.24 4.04
CA ARG A 67 -14.82 10.10 4.50
C ARG A 67 -15.73 9.89 3.28
N LEU A 68 -16.75 9.03 3.40
CA LEU A 68 -17.56 8.43 2.33
C LEU A 68 -18.04 9.34 1.17
N ARG A 69 -18.02 10.65 1.34
CA ARG A 69 -18.43 11.64 0.33
C ARG A 69 -17.31 12.62 -0.05
N GLN A 70 -16.08 12.43 0.46
CA GLN A 70 -14.96 13.31 0.10
C GLN A 70 -14.26 12.77 -1.16
N PRO A 71 -13.69 13.65 -1.98
CA PRO A 71 -12.82 13.26 -3.08
C PRO A 71 -11.56 12.58 -2.56
N VAL A 72 -11.00 11.68 -3.36
CA VAL A 72 -9.66 11.13 -3.07
C VAL A 72 -8.64 12.25 -3.22
N ALA A 73 -7.70 12.32 -2.28
CA ALA A 73 -6.65 13.33 -2.30
C ALA A 73 -5.69 13.11 -3.47
N LYS A 74 -5.32 14.20 -4.18
CA LYS A 74 -4.34 14.19 -5.25
C LYS A 74 -3.55 15.50 -5.31
N PHE A 75 -2.37 15.50 -5.91
CA PHE A 75 -1.65 16.73 -6.20
C PHE A 75 -2.42 17.58 -7.23
N LEU A 76 -2.51 18.88 -6.98
CA LEU A 76 -3.13 19.84 -7.90
C LEU A 76 -2.10 20.66 -8.67
N TYR A 77 -0.83 20.60 -8.27
CA TYR A 77 0.30 21.33 -8.83
C TYR A 77 1.47 20.37 -9.12
N PRO A 78 2.42 20.75 -9.98
CA PRO A 78 3.61 19.97 -10.27
C PRO A 78 4.37 19.59 -9.00
N VAL A 79 4.90 18.37 -8.97
CA VAL A 79 5.65 17.84 -7.82
C VAL A 79 7.13 18.20 -7.89
N CYS A 80 7.71 18.57 -6.77
CA CYS A 80 9.15 18.68 -6.57
C CYS A 80 9.63 17.47 -5.79
N VAL A 81 10.47 16.63 -6.41
CA VAL A 81 10.91 15.35 -5.85
C VAL A 81 12.29 15.48 -5.25
N LYS A 82 12.46 15.06 -3.99
CA LYS A 82 13.75 14.97 -3.29
C LYS A 82 13.96 13.56 -2.74
N VAL A 83 15.07 12.93 -3.09
CA VAL A 83 15.50 11.64 -2.58
C VAL A 83 16.73 11.82 -1.70
N LEU A 84 16.77 11.18 -0.54
CA LEU A 84 17.80 11.31 0.49
C LEU A 84 18.27 9.94 0.97
N GLY A 85 19.49 9.87 1.50
CA GLY A 85 20.01 8.66 2.18
C GLY A 85 20.63 7.62 1.25
N LEU A 86 20.80 7.93 -0.05
CA LEU A 86 21.53 7.14 -1.03
C LEU A 86 22.70 7.94 -1.62
N ALA A 87 23.56 7.27 -2.37
CA ALA A 87 24.54 7.94 -3.22
C ALA A 87 23.84 8.84 -4.25
N ALA A 88 24.47 9.95 -4.62
CA ALA A 88 23.84 10.96 -5.49
C ALA A 88 23.33 10.39 -6.83
N PRO A 89 24.05 9.49 -7.54
CA PRO A 89 23.54 8.90 -8.78
C PRO A 89 22.26 8.07 -8.58
N ASP A 90 22.22 7.25 -7.53
CA ASP A 90 21.06 6.39 -7.22
C ASP A 90 19.85 7.22 -6.78
N ALA A 91 20.08 8.23 -5.93
CA ALA A 91 19.06 9.16 -5.50
C ALA A 91 18.44 9.90 -6.70
N GLU A 92 19.28 10.36 -7.63
CA GLU A 92 18.83 11.03 -8.84
C GLU A 92 18.07 10.09 -9.79
N ALA A 93 18.53 8.84 -9.96
CA ALA A 93 17.84 7.84 -10.79
C ALA A 93 16.41 7.58 -10.28
N ILE A 94 16.23 7.40 -8.96
CA ILE A 94 14.92 7.26 -8.34
C ILE A 94 14.07 8.54 -8.54
N ALA A 95 14.65 9.71 -8.30
CA ALA A 95 13.95 10.98 -8.47
C ALA A 95 13.49 11.19 -9.91
N GLN A 96 14.33 10.88 -10.89
CA GLN A 96 14.00 10.99 -12.32
C GLN A 96 12.84 10.08 -12.71
N ARG A 97 12.81 8.82 -12.21
CA ARG A 97 11.73 7.88 -12.50
C ARG A 97 10.40 8.35 -11.88
N ILE A 98 10.41 8.85 -10.63
CA ILE A 98 9.22 9.42 -10.00
C ILE A 98 8.72 10.65 -10.80
N ARG A 99 9.62 11.55 -11.24
CA ARG A 99 9.27 12.69 -12.08
C ARG A 99 8.70 12.27 -13.44
N ALA A 100 9.26 11.20 -14.04
CA ALA A 100 8.75 10.65 -15.29
C ALA A 100 7.31 10.15 -15.13
N HIS A 101 7.01 9.39 -14.09
CA HIS A 101 5.65 8.95 -13.79
C HIS A 101 4.72 10.12 -13.48
N ALA A 102 5.17 11.13 -12.74
CA ALA A 102 4.34 12.31 -12.48
C ALA A 102 3.93 13.01 -13.78
N ARG A 103 4.83 13.11 -14.77
CA ARG A 103 4.51 13.67 -16.09
C ARG A 103 3.59 12.75 -16.89
N GLU A 104 3.86 11.43 -16.88
CA GLU A 104 3.04 10.42 -17.55
C GLU A 104 1.57 10.50 -17.11
N PHE A 105 1.34 10.67 -15.81
CA PHE A 105 -0.01 10.77 -15.23
C PHE A 105 -0.58 12.20 -15.20
N GLY A 106 0.04 13.15 -15.89
CA GLY A 106 -0.48 14.51 -16.04
C GLY A 106 -0.38 15.41 -14.79
N ILE A 107 0.42 15.00 -13.79
CA ILE A 107 0.64 15.81 -12.57
C ILE A 107 1.62 16.94 -12.85
N GLY A 108 2.62 16.68 -13.69
CA GLY A 108 3.75 17.56 -13.92
C GLY A 108 4.86 17.42 -12.86
N SER A 109 6.01 17.97 -13.19
CA SER A 109 7.20 17.97 -12.32
C SER A 109 7.86 19.33 -12.37
N ASP A 110 8.25 19.84 -11.21
CA ASP A 110 9.13 21.00 -11.08
C ASP A 110 10.57 20.47 -11.00
N ASP A 111 11.33 20.70 -12.07
CA ASP A 111 12.72 20.21 -12.21
C ASP A 111 13.74 21.26 -11.76
N ASN A 112 13.31 22.39 -11.20
CA ASN A 112 14.23 23.36 -10.61
C ASN A 112 14.95 22.73 -9.41
N PRO A 113 16.30 22.69 -9.35
CA PRO A 113 17.04 22.12 -8.23
C PRO A 113 16.73 22.82 -6.89
N ASP A 114 16.29 24.06 -6.91
CA ASP A 114 15.96 24.88 -5.74
C ASP A 114 14.47 24.84 -5.39
N CYS A 115 13.68 23.97 -6.06
CA CYS A 115 12.25 23.85 -5.76
C CYS A 115 12.03 23.33 -4.32
N ILE A 116 10.92 23.78 -3.71
CA ILE A 116 10.55 23.29 -2.37
C ILE A 116 10.00 21.87 -2.49
N PRO A 117 10.66 20.85 -1.89
CA PRO A 117 10.26 19.47 -2.04
C PRO A 117 8.86 19.19 -1.51
N THR A 118 7.94 18.80 -2.42
CA THR A 118 6.59 18.33 -2.10
C THR A 118 6.51 16.81 -2.02
N VAL A 119 7.44 16.09 -2.66
CA VAL A 119 7.60 14.63 -2.56
C VAL A 119 8.99 14.34 -1.98
N LYS A 120 9.03 13.68 -0.84
CA LYS A 120 10.26 13.31 -0.13
C LYS A 120 10.36 11.81 0.01
N VAL A 121 11.43 11.21 -0.48
CA VAL A 121 11.77 9.81 -0.27
C VAL A 121 13.08 9.76 0.49
N ALA A 122 13.11 9.11 1.64
CA ALA A 122 14.33 9.01 2.45
C ALA A 122 14.65 7.55 2.78
N PHE A 123 15.87 7.15 2.46
CA PHE A 123 16.40 5.83 2.82
C PHE A 123 17.12 5.92 4.15
N MET A 124 16.49 5.34 5.17
CA MET A 124 16.95 5.41 6.55
C MET A 124 18.12 4.46 6.76
N ALA A 125 19.23 5.00 7.24
CA ALA A 125 20.42 4.23 7.54
C ALA A 125 20.18 3.29 8.74
N PRO A 126 20.89 2.15 8.85
CA PRO A 126 20.74 1.20 9.97
C PRO A 126 20.90 1.85 11.34
N GLU A 127 21.72 2.89 11.43
CA GLU A 127 21.99 3.66 12.67
C GLU A 127 20.76 4.44 13.17
N ALA A 128 19.78 4.69 12.31
CA ALA A 128 18.49 5.28 12.70
C ALA A 128 17.62 4.33 13.52
N GLY A 129 18.01 3.06 13.60
CA GLY A 129 17.27 2.01 14.29
C GLY A 129 16.06 1.51 13.51
N PRO A 130 15.20 0.71 14.16
CA PRO A 130 14.04 0.12 13.51
C PRO A 130 12.97 1.18 13.19
N PRO A 131 12.07 0.90 12.22
CA PRO A 131 11.05 1.84 11.73
C PRO A 131 10.15 2.46 12.80
N GLU A 132 9.90 1.75 13.89
CA GLU A 132 9.10 2.21 15.02
C GLU A 132 9.75 3.39 15.77
N ARG A 133 11.05 3.60 15.58
CA ARG A 133 11.83 4.66 16.23
C ARG A 133 12.00 5.92 15.35
N TRP A 134 11.68 5.86 14.08
CA TRP A 134 11.90 7.00 13.17
C TRP A 134 10.96 8.17 13.41
N LEU A 135 9.78 7.88 13.93
CA LEU A 135 8.73 8.85 14.19
C LEU A 135 8.12 8.63 15.57
N SER A 136 7.70 9.71 16.20
CA SER A 136 6.87 9.73 17.40
C SER A 136 5.64 10.60 17.15
N ALA A 137 4.64 10.53 18.02
CA ALA A 137 3.43 11.33 17.91
C ALA A 137 3.72 12.86 17.86
N ASP A 138 4.83 13.28 18.44
CA ASP A 138 5.26 14.68 18.50
C ASP A 138 6.21 15.08 17.38
N SER A 139 6.52 14.16 16.45
CA SER A 139 7.40 14.46 15.32
C SER A 139 6.80 15.56 14.44
N PRO A 140 7.52 16.68 14.19
CA PRO A 140 7.00 17.81 13.40
C PRO A 140 6.55 17.40 12.00
N SER A 141 7.15 16.35 11.44
CA SER A 141 6.83 15.82 10.10
C SER A 141 5.43 15.24 9.99
N ILE A 142 4.83 14.77 11.09
CA ILE A 142 3.48 14.20 11.15
C ILE A 142 2.53 14.96 12.09
N ALA A 143 3.00 16.01 12.77
CA ALA A 143 2.20 16.78 13.72
C ALA A 143 0.95 17.42 13.08
N HIS A 144 1.00 17.69 11.77
CA HIS A 144 -0.11 18.23 10.99
C HIS A 144 -1.19 17.19 10.63
N LEU A 145 -0.93 15.90 10.84
CA LEU A 145 -1.91 14.84 10.58
C LEU A 145 -2.95 14.79 11.70
N ALA A 146 -4.17 14.38 11.37
CA ALA A 146 -5.17 14.05 12.38
C ALA A 146 -4.73 12.86 13.24
N GLY A 147 -5.22 12.76 14.49
CA GLY A 147 -4.78 11.74 15.44
C GLY A 147 -4.79 10.33 14.87
N TYR A 148 -5.91 9.93 14.23
CA TYR A 148 -6.05 8.61 13.61
C TYR A 148 -5.06 8.37 12.45
N GLN A 149 -4.72 9.42 11.68
CA GLN A 149 -3.73 9.32 10.59
C GLN A 149 -2.32 9.13 11.15
N ARG A 150 -1.99 9.85 12.24
CA ARG A 150 -0.71 9.65 12.94
C ARG A 150 -0.58 8.23 13.47
N GLU A 151 -1.64 7.72 14.09
CA GLU A 151 -1.68 6.35 14.58
C GLU A 151 -1.45 5.34 13.45
N GLN A 152 -2.11 5.51 12.31
CA GLN A 152 -1.89 4.67 11.12
C GLN A 152 -0.44 4.69 10.63
N VAL A 153 0.21 5.86 10.60
CA VAL A 153 1.62 5.98 10.20
C VAL A 153 2.55 5.32 11.22
N LEU A 154 2.30 5.51 12.52
CA LEU A 154 3.14 4.97 13.59
C LEU A 154 2.98 3.46 13.76
N SER A 155 1.78 2.93 13.51
CA SER A 155 1.47 1.49 13.59
C SER A 155 1.70 0.73 12.28
N GLU A 156 2.11 1.41 11.22
CA GLU A 156 2.40 0.74 9.93
C GLU A 156 3.44 -0.36 10.13
N ALA A 157 3.10 -1.59 9.75
CA ALA A 157 4.01 -2.72 9.84
C ALA A 157 5.11 -2.64 8.77
N GLY A 158 6.20 -3.37 8.98
CA GLY A 158 7.26 -3.52 7.99
C GLY A 158 8.24 -2.33 7.95
N PRO A 159 9.09 -2.30 6.90
CA PRO A 159 10.29 -1.46 6.85
C PRO A 159 10.04 -0.05 6.30
N VAL A 160 8.79 0.36 6.17
CA VAL A 160 8.40 1.63 5.55
C VAL A 160 7.50 2.44 6.47
N ARG A 161 7.59 3.76 6.37
CA ARG A 161 6.61 4.71 6.92
C ARG A 161 6.27 5.73 5.83
N ALA A 162 4.98 5.91 5.54
CA ALA A 162 4.56 6.84 4.50
C ALA A 162 3.34 7.65 4.93
N TRP A 163 3.30 8.91 4.51
CA TRP A 163 2.16 9.79 4.78
C TRP A 163 2.03 10.88 3.73
N ASN A 164 0.81 11.42 3.62
CA ASN A 164 0.51 12.58 2.79
C ASN A 164 -0.02 13.70 3.66
N ARG A 165 0.46 14.90 3.43
CA ARG A 165 -0.15 16.11 3.96
C ARG A 165 -1.26 16.54 3.01
N VAL A 166 -2.48 16.62 3.53
CA VAL A 166 -3.65 16.98 2.74
C VAL A 166 -4.27 18.29 3.21
N ALA A 167 -4.84 19.03 2.26
CA ALA A 167 -5.61 20.24 2.52
C ALA A 167 -6.95 20.16 1.79
N VAL A 168 -8.02 20.62 2.44
CA VAL A 168 -9.32 20.75 1.79
C VAL A 168 -9.38 22.08 1.07
N ARG A 169 -9.85 22.07 -0.19
CA ARG A 169 -9.98 23.23 -1.05
C ARG A 169 -11.41 23.34 -1.58
N ASP A 170 -11.79 24.51 -2.07
CA ASP A 170 -13.00 24.63 -2.86
C ASP A 170 -12.84 23.92 -4.23
N VAL A 171 -13.90 23.84 -5.01
CA VAL A 171 -13.89 23.18 -6.34
C VAL A 171 -12.89 23.82 -7.32
N ASN A 172 -12.48 25.06 -7.07
CA ASN A 172 -11.50 25.78 -7.88
C ASN A 172 -10.07 25.61 -7.36
N GLY A 173 -9.87 24.86 -6.26
CA GLY A 173 -8.58 24.65 -5.62
C GLY A 173 -8.14 25.77 -4.68
N ARG A 174 -9.04 26.70 -4.31
CA ARG A 174 -8.72 27.80 -3.40
C ARG A 174 -8.84 27.36 -1.95
N ALA A 175 -7.98 27.90 -1.08
CA ALA A 175 -8.08 27.68 0.35
C ALA A 175 -9.36 28.32 0.91
N PHE A 176 -10.02 27.61 1.83
CA PHE A 176 -11.10 28.20 2.60
C PHE A 176 -10.56 29.30 3.52
N ARG A 177 -11.33 30.37 3.70
CA ARG A 177 -11.01 31.39 4.69
C ARG A 177 -11.30 30.82 6.09
N VAL A 178 -10.25 30.51 6.84
CA VAL A 178 -10.36 30.09 8.25
C VAL A 178 -10.61 31.33 9.12
N ARG A 179 -11.59 31.28 10.01
CA ARG A 179 -11.77 32.32 11.03
C ARG A 179 -10.63 32.25 12.03
N LEU A 180 -10.13 33.40 12.49
CA LEU A 180 -8.92 33.54 13.33
C LEU A 180 -8.94 32.74 14.64
N GLY A 181 -10.08 32.22 15.09
CA GLY A 181 -10.22 31.41 16.30
C GLY A 181 -10.05 29.88 16.11
N ASP A 182 -10.14 29.40 14.87
CA ASP A 182 -10.22 27.97 14.58
C ASP A 182 -8.87 27.35 14.19
N GLN A 183 -7.83 28.19 14.01
CA GLN A 183 -6.53 27.77 13.50
C GLN A 183 -5.73 26.83 14.39
N ALA A 184 -6.09 26.72 15.67
CA ALA A 184 -5.29 25.96 16.66
C ALA A 184 -5.73 24.52 16.88
N ARG A 185 -6.86 24.07 16.36
CA ARG A 185 -7.48 22.82 16.80
C ARG A 185 -7.59 21.70 15.79
N PHE A 186 -7.60 21.98 14.46
CA PHE A 186 -7.84 20.93 13.47
C PHE A 186 -7.08 21.19 12.17
N PRO A 187 -6.61 20.12 11.47
CA PRO A 187 -6.24 20.24 10.08
C PRO A 187 -7.45 20.81 9.32
N GLU A 188 -7.19 21.68 8.35
CA GLU A 188 -8.19 22.40 7.57
C GLU A 188 -9.35 21.47 7.18
N TYR A 189 -10.50 21.62 7.81
CA TYR A 189 -11.74 21.05 7.31
C TYR A 189 -12.73 22.21 7.06
N ALA A 190 -13.42 22.13 5.96
CA ALA A 190 -14.51 23.04 5.69
C ALA A 190 -15.80 22.40 6.18
N GLU A 191 -16.53 23.07 7.08
CA GLU A 191 -17.96 22.82 7.21
C GLU A 191 -18.62 23.34 5.94
N VAL A 192 -18.97 22.40 5.10
CA VAL A 192 -19.72 22.70 3.91
C VAL A 192 -21.16 22.39 4.21
N GLU A 193 -22.01 23.42 4.24
CA GLU A 193 -23.44 23.24 4.23
C GLU A 193 -23.81 22.38 3.02
N ALA A 194 -24.39 21.19 3.27
CA ALA A 194 -24.70 20.22 2.24
C ALA A 194 -25.86 20.76 1.39
N PHE A 195 -25.52 21.34 0.26
CA PHE A 195 -26.49 21.52 -0.81
C PHE A 195 -26.74 20.17 -1.52
N ASN A 196 -27.95 19.97 -2.04
CA ASN A 196 -28.46 18.77 -2.70
C ASN A 196 -27.73 18.38 -4.02
N SER A 197 -26.43 18.55 -4.08
CA SER A 197 -25.59 18.18 -5.21
C SER A 197 -25.04 16.78 -5.00
N SER A 198 -25.09 15.95 -6.04
CA SER A 198 -24.52 14.60 -6.06
C SER A 198 -23.00 14.60 -5.93
N ASP A 199 -22.36 15.69 -6.32
CA ASP A 199 -20.91 15.85 -6.31
C ASP A 199 -20.46 16.71 -5.13
N PRO A 200 -19.32 16.37 -4.49
CA PRO A 200 -18.74 17.18 -3.44
C PRO A 200 -18.40 18.59 -3.94
N ILE A 201 -18.69 19.59 -3.13
CA ILE A 201 -18.35 21.00 -3.42
C ILE A 201 -16.91 21.34 -2.98
N VAL A 202 -16.17 20.33 -2.54
CA VAL A 202 -14.78 20.43 -2.11
C VAL A 202 -13.88 19.54 -2.95
N THR A 203 -12.61 19.83 -2.97
CA THR A 203 -11.54 18.96 -3.46
C THR A 203 -10.53 18.74 -2.34
N THR A 204 -9.79 17.66 -2.41
CA THR A 204 -8.73 17.32 -1.45
C THR A 204 -7.39 17.37 -2.17
N GLU A 205 -6.54 18.31 -1.76
CA GLU A 205 -5.20 18.50 -2.31
C GLU A 205 -4.15 17.77 -1.46
N ILE A 206 -3.24 17.04 -2.10
CA ILE A 206 -1.99 16.62 -1.47
C ILE A 206 -1.01 17.78 -1.60
N THR A 207 -0.63 18.38 -0.46
CA THR A 207 0.33 19.50 -0.41
C THR A 207 1.75 19.03 -0.12
N GLY A 208 1.92 17.76 0.21
CA GLY A 208 3.20 17.12 0.44
C GLY A 208 3.05 15.64 0.75
N ALA A 209 4.05 14.86 0.39
CA ALA A 209 4.12 13.43 0.66
C ALA A 209 5.53 13.06 1.13
N ALA A 210 5.61 12.08 2.01
CA ALA A 210 6.88 11.53 2.45
C ALA A 210 6.82 10.01 2.57
N VAL A 211 7.92 9.36 2.20
CA VAL A 211 8.16 7.93 2.40
C VAL A 211 9.53 7.76 3.02
N LEU A 212 9.59 7.08 4.15
CA LEU A 212 10.82 6.61 4.78
C LEU A 212 10.94 5.12 4.53
N ILE A 213 12.07 4.68 4.01
CA ILE A 213 12.34 3.27 3.66
C ILE A 213 13.61 2.83 4.38
N SER A 214 13.59 1.66 5.02
CA SER A 214 14.81 1.07 5.57
C SER A 214 15.80 0.77 4.44
N ARG A 215 17.00 1.35 4.50
CA ARG A 215 18.05 1.07 3.52
C ARG A 215 18.47 -0.40 3.54
N GLN A 216 18.41 -1.03 4.72
CA GLN A 216 18.71 -2.46 4.85
C GLN A 216 17.63 -3.31 4.14
N ALA A 217 16.35 -2.98 4.29
CA ALA A 217 15.26 -3.68 3.62
C ALA A 217 15.21 -3.39 2.11
N ALA A 218 15.67 -2.22 1.68
CA ALA A 218 15.78 -1.87 0.26
C ALA A 218 16.89 -2.64 -0.48
N HIS A 219 17.80 -3.26 0.27
CA HIS A 219 18.88 -4.03 -0.34
C HIS A 219 18.35 -5.27 -1.07
N GLY A 220 18.71 -5.43 -2.33
CA GLY A 220 18.25 -6.53 -3.18
C GLY A 220 17.17 -6.14 -4.17
N PHE A 221 16.52 -4.98 -3.98
CA PHE A 221 15.58 -4.43 -4.96
C PHE A 221 16.30 -3.49 -5.95
N THR A 222 15.75 -3.40 -7.16
CA THR A 222 16.24 -2.47 -8.18
C THR A 222 15.81 -1.04 -7.85
N LEU A 223 16.58 -0.04 -8.37
CA LEU A 223 16.19 1.37 -8.26
C LEU A 223 14.82 1.64 -8.92
N ALA A 224 14.47 0.89 -9.97
CA ALA A 224 13.18 0.97 -10.64
C ALA A 224 12.05 0.54 -9.71
N GLN A 225 12.16 -0.63 -9.06
CA GLN A 225 11.17 -1.10 -8.08
C GLN A 225 10.97 -0.11 -6.93
N LEU A 226 12.08 0.39 -6.36
CA LEU A 226 12.04 1.35 -5.26
C LEU A 226 11.39 2.69 -5.68
N ALA A 227 11.67 3.15 -6.90
CA ALA A 227 11.07 4.37 -7.44
C ALA A 227 9.57 4.19 -7.71
N ASP A 228 9.17 3.05 -8.27
CA ASP A 228 7.77 2.73 -8.57
C ASP A 228 6.96 2.59 -7.29
N TYR A 229 7.49 1.88 -6.29
CA TYR A 229 6.90 1.80 -4.96
C TYR A 229 6.70 3.21 -4.35
N ALA A 230 7.76 4.02 -4.34
CA ALA A 230 7.71 5.38 -3.81
C ALA A 230 6.72 6.26 -4.60
N THR A 231 6.60 6.07 -5.92
CA THR A 231 5.64 6.77 -6.76
C THR A 231 4.21 6.51 -6.29
N VAL A 232 3.81 5.26 -6.18
CA VAL A 232 2.44 4.91 -5.74
C VAL A 232 2.19 5.39 -4.31
N ARG A 233 3.17 5.23 -3.40
CA ARG A 233 3.06 5.66 -1.99
C ARG A 233 2.96 7.18 -1.81
N THR A 234 3.50 7.97 -2.74
CA THR A 234 3.53 9.44 -2.61
C THR A 234 2.47 10.14 -3.44
N LEU A 235 2.22 9.69 -4.66
CA LEU A 235 1.24 10.33 -5.56
C LEU A 235 -0.19 10.01 -5.17
N ILE A 236 -0.40 8.90 -4.46
CA ILE A 236 -1.70 8.51 -3.89
C ILE A 236 -1.53 8.31 -2.38
N GLY A 237 -2.52 8.67 -1.58
CA GLY A 237 -2.55 8.32 -0.16
C GLY A 237 -2.84 6.84 0.04
N THR A 238 -1.81 5.99 -0.04
CA THR A 238 -1.95 4.53 0.06
C THR A 238 -1.46 3.98 1.40
N SER A 239 -2.04 2.86 1.82
CA SER A 239 -1.53 1.99 2.89
C SER A 239 -0.74 0.83 2.29
N ALA A 240 0.13 0.18 3.07
CA ALA A 240 0.71 -1.08 2.65
C ALA A 240 -0.37 -2.17 2.61
N PRO A 241 -0.37 -3.09 1.62
CA PRO A 241 -1.36 -4.15 1.51
C PRO A 241 -1.43 -5.04 2.76
N SER A 242 -0.29 -5.36 3.36
CA SER A 242 -0.18 -6.18 4.58
C SER A 242 -0.96 -5.63 5.78
N GLN A 243 -1.24 -4.33 5.82
CA GLN A 243 -2.01 -3.74 6.93
C GLN A 243 -3.51 -4.03 6.86
N ASN A 244 -4.04 -4.28 5.67
CA ASN A 244 -5.47 -4.43 5.42
C ASN A 244 -5.85 -5.85 4.92
N GLY A 245 -4.93 -6.82 5.02
CA GLY A 245 -5.11 -8.17 4.52
C GLY A 245 -4.55 -8.39 3.11
N SER A 246 -4.72 -9.60 2.57
CA SER A 246 -4.26 -9.93 1.22
C SER A 246 -5.05 -9.14 0.17
N VAL A 247 -4.33 -8.48 -0.72
CA VAL A 247 -4.90 -7.78 -1.87
C VAL A 247 -4.83 -8.72 -3.07
N PRO A 248 -5.97 -9.09 -3.68
CA PRO A 248 -5.99 -10.03 -4.82
C PRO A 248 -5.30 -9.49 -6.07
N ALA A 249 -5.23 -8.16 -6.22
CA ALA A 249 -4.57 -7.54 -7.36
C ALA A 249 -3.05 -7.48 -7.15
N PRO A 250 -2.24 -7.89 -8.14
CA PRO A 250 -0.79 -7.71 -8.08
C PRO A 250 -0.47 -6.20 -8.05
N THR A 251 0.39 -5.79 -7.11
CA THR A 251 0.74 -4.38 -6.89
C THR A 251 2.19 -4.24 -6.46
N ILE A 252 2.86 -3.19 -6.92
CA ILE A 252 4.21 -2.85 -6.45
C ILE A 252 4.25 -2.52 -4.94
N LEU A 253 3.09 -2.26 -4.34
CA LEU A 253 2.98 -1.99 -2.90
C LEU A 253 3.30 -3.22 -2.03
N SER A 254 3.26 -4.43 -2.61
CA SER A 254 3.71 -5.67 -1.94
C SER A 254 5.24 -5.87 -1.97
N LEU A 255 6.01 -4.90 -2.48
CA LEU A 255 7.46 -5.00 -2.69
C LEU A 255 8.22 -5.57 -1.48
N PHE A 256 7.82 -5.24 -0.27
CA PHE A 256 8.51 -5.67 0.96
C PHE A 256 7.83 -6.87 1.66
N ASP A 257 6.70 -7.33 1.13
CA ASP A 257 5.88 -8.37 1.75
C ASP A 257 5.91 -9.69 0.95
N ASP A 258 6.08 -9.61 -0.38
CA ASP A 258 6.08 -10.77 -1.27
C ASP A 258 7.47 -11.35 -1.47
N ALA A 259 7.53 -12.67 -1.63
CA ALA A 259 8.78 -13.38 -1.97
C ALA A 259 9.22 -13.07 -3.42
N GLU A 260 8.27 -12.87 -4.32
CA GLU A 260 8.48 -12.52 -5.74
C GLU A 260 7.69 -11.26 -6.10
N PRO A 261 8.18 -10.09 -5.65
CA PRO A 261 7.48 -8.84 -5.91
C PRO A 261 7.56 -8.45 -7.40
N PRO A 262 6.61 -7.63 -7.89
CA PRO A 262 6.64 -7.12 -9.26
C PRO A 262 7.96 -6.41 -9.58
N ALA A 263 8.45 -6.59 -10.82
CA ALA A 263 9.69 -5.94 -11.29
C ALA A 263 9.53 -4.43 -11.47
N GLU A 264 8.30 -3.97 -11.70
CA GLU A 264 7.93 -2.56 -11.87
C GLU A 264 6.45 -2.35 -11.52
N MET A 265 5.99 -1.11 -11.65
CA MET A 265 4.58 -0.74 -11.48
C MET A 265 3.67 -1.60 -12.36
N THR A 266 2.72 -2.29 -11.74
CA THR A 266 1.78 -3.20 -12.44
C THR A 266 0.74 -2.42 -13.25
N SER A 267 -0.03 -3.11 -14.09
CA SER A 267 -1.18 -2.53 -14.78
C SER A 267 -2.22 -1.97 -13.80
N PHE A 268 -2.41 -2.67 -12.67
CA PHE A 268 -3.30 -2.20 -11.62
C PHE A 268 -2.78 -0.93 -10.94
N ASP A 269 -1.48 -0.85 -10.61
CA ASP A 269 -0.87 0.35 -10.05
C ASP A 269 -0.98 1.55 -11.01
N ARG A 270 -0.76 1.32 -12.30
CA ARG A 270 -0.93 2.36 -13.34
C ARG A 270 -2.36 2.84 -13.41
N ALA A 271 -3.34 1.93 -13.35
CA ALA A 271 -4.76 2.29 -13.32
C ALA A 271 -5.11 3.09 -12.05
N LEU A 272 -4.55 2.72 -10.88
CA LEU A 272 -4.73 3.46 -9.63
C LEU A 272 -4.33 4.94 -9.80
N VAL A 273 -3.14 5.20 -10.34
CA VAL A 273 -2.64 6.57 -10.49
C VAL A 273 -3.39 7.29 -11.62
N ALA A 274 -3.47 6.67 -12.80
CA ALA A 274 -4.05 7.29 -13.99
C ALA A 274 -5.50 7.72 -13.76
N GLU A 275 -6.36 6.80 -13.28
CA GLU A 275 -7.77 7.10 -13.10
C GLU A 275 -8.02 8.13 -11.99
N LEU A 276 -7.20 8.11 -10.92
CA LEU A 276 -7.27 9.15 -9.91
C LEU A 276 -6.98 10.54 -10.50
N TYR A 277 -5.94 10.66 -11.33
CA TYR A 277 -5.54 11.95 -11.87
C TYR A 277 -6.38 12.40 -13.06
N ASN A 278 -6.97 11.46 -13.82
CA ASN A 278 -7.94 11.75 -14.89
C ASN A 278 -9.31 12.18 -14.33
N ALA A 279 -9.68 11.72 -13.14
CA ALA A 279 -10.95 12.08 -12.52
C ALA A 279 -11.05 13.59 -12.24
N SER A 280 -12.26 14.13 -12.27
CA SER A 280 -12.52 15.50 -11.83
C SER A 280 -12.07 15.73 -10.39
N ARG A 281 -11.65 16.94 -10.03
CA ARG A 281 -11.11 17.28 -8.71
C ARG A 281 -12.07 16.99 -7.57
N ASN A 282 -13.36 17.02 -7.84
CA ASN A 282 -14.44 16.75 -6.89
C ASN A 282 -15.14 15.40 -7.11
N SER A 283 -14.57 14.49 -7.91
CA SER A 283 -15.12 13.15 -8.08
C SER A 283 -15.15 12.40 -6.75
N THR A 284 -16.29 11.76 -6.46
CA THR A 284 -16.41 10.93 -5.26
C THR A 284 -15.45 9.74 -5.30
N ALA A 285 -14.92 9.33 -4.14
CA ALA A 285 -14.06 8.16 -4.04
C ALA A 285 -14.70 6.90 -4.68
N ARG A 286 -16.02 6.71 -4.50
CA ARG A 286 -16.75 5.58 -5.11
C ARG A 286 -16.65 5.57 -6.64
N ARG A 287 -16.76 6.74 -7.28
CA ARG A 287 -16.66 6.85 -8.74
C ARG A 287 -15.24 6.51 -9.19
N VAL A 288 -14.24 7.10 -8.54
CA VAL A 288 -12.83 6.85 -8.84
C VAL A 288 -12.49 5.37 -8.71
N TYR A 289 -12.95 4.69 -7.63
CA TYR A 289 -12.71 3.25 -7.44
C TYR A 289 -13.35 2.37 -8.51
N ASN A 290 -14.53 2.73 -8.99
CA ASN A 290 -15.17 2.02 -10.10
C ASN A 290 -14.41 2.22 -11.42
N ASP A 291 -13.92 3.43 -11.68
CA ASP A 291 -13.15 3.74 -12.89
C ASP A 291 -11.80 3.01 -12.87
N ILE A 292 -11.09 2.99 -11.74
CA ILE A 292 -9.86 2.19 -11.53
C ILE A 292 -10.11 0.70 -11.82
N ALA A 293 -11.14 0.11 -11.20
CA ALA A 293 -11.44 -1.31 -11.35
C ALA A 293 -11.80 -1.67 -12.81
N ARG A 294 -12.51 -0.78 -13.53
CA ARG A 294 -12.83 -0.96 -14.93
C ARG A 294 -11.57 -0.91 -15.80
N SER A 295 -10.77 0.14 -15.66
CA SER A 295 -9.54 0.36 -16.43
C SER A 295 -8.52 -0.77 -16.23
N ALA A 296 -8.32 -1.21 -14.98
CA ALA A 296 -7.44 -2.33 -14.68
C ALA A 296 -7.92 -3.64 -15.33
N ALA A 297 -9.21 -3.97 -15.22
CA ALA A 297 -9.78 -5.18 -15.84
C ALA A 297 -9.69 -5.16 -17.37
N GLU A 298 -9.87 -4.00 -18.01
CA GLU A 298 -9.72 -3.83 -19.46
C GLU A 298 -8.26 -4.05 -19.89
N THR A 299 -7.30 -3.52 -19.14
CA THR A 299 -5.86 -3.70 -19.42
C THR A 299 -5.43 -5.16 -19.25
N GLU A 300 -5.87 -5.84 -18.19
CA GLU A 300 -5.58 -7.27 -17.97
C GLU A 300 -6.08 -8.13 -19.13
N ARG A 301 -7.29 -7.87 -19.63
CA ARG A 301 -7.83 -8.60 -20.78
C ARG A 301 -7.05 -8.36 -22.07
N ALA A 302 -6.68 -7.12 -22.33
CA ALA A 302 -5.88 -6.79 -23.51
C ALA A 302 -4.53 -7.50 -23.50
N THR A 303 -3.88 -7.57 -22.35
CA THR A 303 -2.59 -8.26 -22.19
C THR A 303 -2.73 -9.78 -22.31
N GLY A 304 -3.77 -10.38 -21.71
CA GLY A 304 -4.06 -11.82 -21.81
C GLY A 304 -4.34 -12.26 -23.26
N SER A 305 -5.13 -11.49 -24.00
CA SER A 305 -5.44 -11.77 -25.40
C SER A 305 -4.22 -11.69 -26.32
N GLN A 306 -3.22 -10.85 -25.98
CA GLN A 306 -1.97 -10.77 -26.76
C GLN A 306 -1.05 -11.97 -26.50
N ALA A 307 -1.00 -12.48 -25.27
CA ALA A 307 -0.21 -13.64 -24.92
C ALA A 307 -0.73 -14.90 -25.67
N ASP A 308 -2.05 -15.13 -25.70
CA ASP A 308 -2.67 -16.25 -26.40
C ASP A 308 -2.45 -16.23 -27.93
N THR A 309 -2.22 -15.04 -28.50
CA THR A 309 -2.00 -14.88 -29.95
C THR A 309 -0.54 -15.15 -30.36
N LEU A 310 0.39 -15.05 -29.43
CA LEU A 310 1.83 -15.28 -29.66
C LEU A 310 2.23 -16.77 -29.51
N ASP A 311 1.38 -17.57 -28.83
CA ASP A 311 1.58 -19.01 -28.64
C ASP A 311 0.93 -19.89 -29.72
N GLN A 312 0.30 -19.31 -30.75
CA GLN A 312 -0.28 -19.99 -31.92
C GLN A 312 0.58 -19.78 -33.16
#